data_c2d8cbc4f578039ed078bc5cfc98a2fe
#
_entry.id   c2d8cbc4f578039ed078bc5cfc98a2fe
#
_cell.length_a   1.000
_cell.length_b   1.000
_cell.length_c   1.000
_cell.angle_alpha   90.00
_cell.angle_beta   90.00
_cell.angle_gamma   90.00
#
_symmetry.space_group_name_H-M   'P 1'
#
loop_
_entity.id
_entity.type
_entity.pdbx_description
1 polymer ?
#
loop_
_entity_poly.entity_id
_entity_poly.type
_entity_poly.pdbx_seq_one_letter_code
_entity_poly.pdbx_strand_id
1 'polypeptide(L)'
;MKINDAKRCVKELRVRFWYEGLRQVLHANSPWEIERKFNRPALHRESDVLCISNSWRRYREGRSLPRKSSVRRFDVWIQQLNGPAESNFSSELYNVLWDILLLEKINHTRLKKFTEKAGDSLRVNIERWWHAEVNQTRQRPWVRISRSLVHMGSMDGLAGLVLIWVYYYQVENYFAICDIAEAIYRSMLVVGISFRTRGLDKEFFDLFIMRVFNLIAWRDSMCLLDYNLFYTSLDIIEYSMKKMKNEESADAYLLNKNRISPRREFFKIVFQFDLPIFPVWGEGPPTKLQWIGYVEKKYNWFKKFITIREAYLIGA
;
A
#
# COMPACT_ATOMS: atom_id res chain seq x y z
N MET A 1 -14.61 13.71 -9.64
CA MET A 1 -15.27 13.04 -8.48
C MET A 1 -15.39 14.02 -7.33
N LYS A 2 -16.54 14.09 -6.69
CA LYS A 2 -16.75 15.00 -5.55
C LYS A 2 -15.92 14.51 -4.34
N ILE A 3 -15.35 15.43 -3.55
CA ILE A 3 -14.55 15.13 -2.33
C ILE A 3 -15.26 14.13 -1.41
N ASN A 4 -16.58 14.20 -1.35
CA ASN A 4 -17.40 13.29 -0.54
C ASN A 4 -17.31 11.82 -1.00
N ASP A 5 -17.11 11.56 -2.28
CA ASP A 5 -16.96 10.20 -2.79
C ASP A 5 -15.62 9.61 -2.38
N ALA A 6 -14.54 10.40 -2.42
CA ALA A 6 -13.23 9.96 -1.95
C ALA A 6 -13.23 9.64 -0.45
N LYS A 7 -13.86 10.48 0.36
CA LYS A 7 -14.01 10.24 1.81
C LYS A 7 -14.77 8.94 2.08
N ARG A 8 -15.82 8.68 1.29
CA ARG A 8 -16.60 7.44 1.41
C ARG A 8 -15.75 6.24 1.04
N CYS A 9 -15.06 6.26 -0.11
CA CYS A 9 -14.21 5.16 -0.57
C CYS A 9 -13.10 4.84 0.44
N VAL A 10 -12.39 5.84 0.96
CA VAL A 10 -11.34 5.65 1.98
C VAL A 10 -11.92 5.03 3.25
N LYS A 11 -13.07 5.52 3.72
CA LYS A 11 -13.74 4.98 4.92
C LYS A 11 -14.15 3.52 4.72
N GLU A 12 -14.78 3.23 3.59
CA GLU A 12 -15.25 1.87 3.26
C GLU A 12 -14.09 0.89 3.17
N LEU A 13 -13.04 1.24 2.41
CA LEU A 13 -11.87 0.39 2.24
C LEU A 13 -11.13 0.17 3.56
N ARG A 14 -10.92 1.20 4.36
CA ARG A 14 -10.30 1.14 5.68
C ARG A 14 -10.99 0.13 6.61
N VAL A 15 -12.32 0.20 6.69
CA VAL A 15 -13.09 -0.68 7.58
C VAL A 15 -13.14 -2.11 7.04
N ARG A 16 -13.31 -2.28 5.74
CA ARG A 16 -13.31 -3.60 5.09
C ARG A 16 -11.94 -4.27 5.22
N PHE A 17 -10.85 -3.53 5.03
CA PHE A 17 -9.50 -4.05 5.20
C PHE A 17 -9.26 -4.59 6.62
N TRP A 18 -9.67 -3.84 7.63
CA TRP A 18 -9.63 -4.29 9.02
C TRP A 18 -10.53 -5.51 9.27
N TYR A 19 -11.77 -5.48 8.77
CA TYR A 19 -12.72 -6.58 8.95
C TYR A 19 -12.24 -7.88 8.31
N GLU A 20 -11.73 -7.83 7.09
CA GLU A 20 -11.24 -9.02 6.38
C GLU A 20 -9.97 -9.59 7.03
N GLY A 21 -9.09 -8.75 7.54
CA GLY A 21 -7.94 -9.21 8.34
C GLY A 21 -8.40 -9.96 9.59
N LEU A 22 -9.37 -9.42 10.32
CA LEU A 22 -9.95 -10.06 11.51
C LEU A 22 -10.61 -11.39 11.14
N ARG A 23 -11.40 -11.42 10.06
CA ARG A 23 -12.07 -12.61 9.55
C ARG A 23 -11.10 -13.74 9.24
N GLN A 24 -9.97 -13.42 8.61
CA GLN A 24 -8.93 -14.40 8.28
C GLN A 24 -8.27 -14.99 9.52
N VAL A 25 -7.86 -14.16 10.47
CA VAL A 25 -7.21 -14.64 11.70
C VAL A 25 -8.16 -15.50 12.55
N LEU A 26 -9.44 -15.18 12.53
CA LEU A 26 -10.45 -15.94 13.24
C LEU A 26 -10.95 -17.18 12.47
N HIS A 27 -10.48 -17.39 11.23
CA HIS A 27 -11.02 -18.44 10.35
C HIS A 27 -12.55 -18.42 10.32
N ALA A 28 -13.14 -17.22 10.18
CA ALA A 28 -14.59 -17.04 10.18
C ALA A 28 -15.10 -16.83 8.74
N ASN A 29 -16.21 -17.50 8.39
CA ASN A 29 -16.80 -17.40 7.05
C ASN A 29 -17.89 -16.33 6.97
N SER A 30 -18.38 -15.85 8.09
CA SER A 30 -19.49 -14.89 8.15
C SER A 30 -19.36 -13.90 9.31
N PRO A 31 -20.04 -12.72 9.20
CA PRO A 31 -20.14 -11.77 10.30
C PRO A 31 -20.70 -12.39 11.59
N TRP A 32 -21.64 -13.33 11.44
CA TRP A 32 -22.25 -14.04 12.57
C TRP A 32 -21.24 -14.92 13.30
N GLU A 33 -20.36 -15.61 12.58
CA GLU A 33 -19.33 -16.43 13.23
C GLU A 33 -18.34 -15.59 14.04
N ILE A 34 -17.96 -14.39 13.54
CA ILE A 34 -17.12 -13.47 14.29
C ILE A 34 -17.86 -13.03 15.57
N GLU A 35 -19.12 -12.65 15.46
CA GLU A 35 -19.94 -12.23 16.59
C GLU A 35 -20.07 -13.35 17.64
N ARG A 36 -20.36 -14.56 17.20
CA ARG A 36 -20.44 -15.72 18.08
C ARG A 36 -19.14 -16.03 18.81
N LYS A 37 -18.01 -15.95 18.11
CA LYS A 37 -16.68 -16.18 18.69
C LYS A 37 -16.33 -15.11 19.72
N PHE A 38 -16.63 -13.86 19.41
CA PHE A 38 -16.28 -12.71 20.26
C PHE A 38 -17.21 -12.52 21.45
N ASN A 39 -18.52 -12.71 21.28
CA ASN A 39 -19.54 -12.48 22.31
C ASN A 39 -19.94 -13.75 23.07
N ARG A 40 -19.23 -14.87 22.87
CA ARG A 40 -19.54 -16.15 23.51
C ARG A 40 -19.80 -16.09 25.03
N PRO A 41 -19.08 -15.23 25.81
CA PRO A 41 -19.36 -15.08 27.23
C PRO A 41 -20.69 -14.35 27.55
N ALA A 42 -21.18 -13.51 26.63
CA ALA A 42 -22.37 -12.70 26.82
C ALA A 42 -23.67 -13.46 26.43
N LEU A 43 -23.54 -14.51 25.60
CA LEU A 43 -24.68 -15.33 25.15
C LEU A 43 -25.20 -16.27 26.22
N HIS A 44 -24.56 -16.39 27.39
CA HIS A 44 -24.98 -17.27 28.50
C HIS A 44 -25.91 -16.57 29.51
N ARG A 45 -26.34 -15.35 29.26
CA ARG A 45 -27.33 -14.67 30.14
C ARG A 45 -28.72 -14.55 29.50
N GLU A 46 -29.57 -15.44 29.91
CA GLU A 46 -30.99 -15.26 30.23
C GLU A 46 -31.97 -14.74 29.18
N SER A 47 -31.82 -14.95 27.92
CA SER A 47 -32.99 -15.02 27.03
C SER A 47 -32.63 -15.61 25.69
N ASP A 48 -33.41 -16.57 25.23
CA ASP A 48 -33.25 -17.29 23.95
C ASP A 48 -33.45 -16.45 22.69
N VAL A 49 -33.35 -15.12 22.79
CA VAL A 49 -33.37 -14.21 21.67
C VAL A 49 -31.95 -13.75 21.41
N LEU A 50 -31.28 -14.43 20.48
CA LEU A 50 -30.03 -14.00 19.87
C LEU A 50 -30.23 -12.62 19.22
N CYS A 51 -29.99 -11.54 19.96
CA CYS A 51 -29.90 -10.22 19.42
C CYS A 51 -28.65 -10.13 18.52
N ILE A 52 -28.79 -10.57 17.28
CA ILE A 52 -27.76 -10.45 16.26
C ILE A 52 -27.50 -8.95 16.02
N SER A 53 -26.36 -8.46 16.50
CA SER A 53 -26.00 -7.09 16.25
C SER A 53 -25.65 -6.95 14.75
N ASN A 54 -26.31 -6.02 14.05
CA ASN A 54 -25.98 -5.72 12.66
C ASN A 54 -24.60 -5.03 12.49
N SER A 55 -23.84 -4.90 13.57
CA SER A 55 -22.55 -4.20 13.57
C SER A 55 -21.51 -4.87 12.67
N TRP A 56 -21.37 -6.18 12.77
CA TRP A 56 -20.40 -6.94 11.97
C TRP A 56 -20.74 -6.94 10.48
N ARG A 57 -22.03 -6.98 10.13
CA ARG A 57 -22.47 -6.81 8.75
C ARG A 57 -22.10 -5.43 8.21
N ARG A 58 -22.33 -4.37 9.01
CA ARG A 58 -21.95 -2.99 8.63
C ARG A 58 -20.44 -2.82 8.48
N TYR A 59 -19.62 -3.53 9.27
CA TYR A 59 -18.17 -3.52 9.13
C TYR A 59 -17.74 -4.23 7.85
N ARG A 60 -18.30 -5.38 7.53
CA ARG A 60 -18.07 -6.08 6.26
C ARG A 60 -18.39 -5.19 5.05
N GLU A 61 -19.45 -4.41 5.14
CA GLU A 61 -19.89 -3.51 4.08
C GLU A 61 -19.15 -2.15 4.12
N GLY A 62 -18.26 -1.90 5.08
CA GLY A 62 -17.56 -0.62 5.23
C GLY A 62 -18.42 0.55 5.70
N ARG A 63 -19.70 0.30 6.04
CA ARG A 63 -20.68 1.36 6.34
C ARG A 63 -20.44 2.09 7.65
N SER A 64 -19.86 1.44 8.64
CA SER A 64 -19.64 2.01 9.96
C SER A 64 -18.23 1.75 10.46
N LEU A 65 -17.62 2.76 11.08
CA LEU A 65 -16.33 2.64 11.75
C LEU A 65 -16.56 2.06 13.16
N PRO A 66 -15.84 1.00 13.57
CA PRO A 66 -15.94 0.48 14.92
C PRO A 66 -15.41 1.49 15.94
N ARG A 67 -15.97 1.47 17.16
CA ARG A 67 -15.50 2.33 18.24
C ARG A 67 -14.09 1.91 18.67
N LYS A 68 -13.23 2.88 19.04
CA LYS A 68 -11.86 2.61 19.49
C LYS A 68 -11.78 1.61 20.64
N SER A 69 -12.71 1.72 21.59
CA SER A 69 -12.82 0.77 22.71
C SER A 69 -13.11 -0.67 22.25
N SER A 70 -13.99 -0.84 21.26
CA SER A 70 -14.28 -2.14 20.67
C SER A 70 -13.07 -2.72 19.95
N VAL A 71 -12.35 -1.91 19.16
CA VAL A 71 -11.16 -2.35 18.44
C VAL A 71 -10.07 -2.81 19.41
N ARG A 72 -9.80 -2.03 20.48
CA ARG A 72 -8.86 -2.43 21.53
C ARG A 72 -9.25 -3.75 22.21
N ARG A 73 -10.53 -3.95 22.47
CA ARG A 73 -11.02 -5.23 23.01
C ARG A 73 -10.78 -6.40 22.07
N PHE A 74 -10.90 -6.19 20.75
CA PHE A 74 -10.55 -7.19 19.74
C PHE A 74 -9.08 -7.51 19.74
N ASP A 75 -8.21 -6.49 19.76
CA ASP A 75 -6.76 -6.71 19.81
C ASP A 75 -6.38 -7.56 21.02
N VAL A 76 -6.85 -7.18 22.21
CA VAL A 76 -6.58 -7.93 23.44
C VAL A 76 -7.11 -9.38 23.35
N TRP A 77 -8.32 -9.56 22.86
CA TRP A 77 -8.90 -10.89 22.70
C TRP A 77 -8.13 -11.78 21.72
N ILE A 78 -7.71 -11.24 20.59
CA ILE A 78 -6.90 -11.98 19.61
C ILE A 78 -5.50 -12.29 20.17
N GLN A 79 -4.89 -11.37 20.90
CA GLN A 79 -3.62 -11.63 21.61
C GLN A 79 -3.72 -12.81 22.56
N GLN A 80 -4.84 -12.95 23.24
CA GLN A 80 -5.10 -14.09 24.12
C GLN A 80 -5.25 -15.41 23.37
N LEU A 81 -5.80 -15.37 22.11
CA LEU A 81 -6.01 -16.57 21.31
C LEU A 81 -4.74 -17.02 20.58
N ASN A 82 -4.02 -16.11 19.97
CA ASN A 82 -2.97 -16.41 18.97
C ASN A 82 -1.55 -15.96 19.42
N GLY A 83 -1.44 -15.36 20.60
CA GLY A 83 -0.16 -14.79 21.08
C GLY A 83 0.10 -13.36 20.59
N PRO A 84 1.14 -12.70 21.14
CA PRO A 84 1.36 -11.26 20.95
C PRO A 84 1.82 -10.84 19.53
N ALA A 85 2.28 -11.78 18.71
CA ALA A 85 2.88 -11.45 17.40
C ALA A 85 1.86 -11.14 16.29
N GLU A 86 0.59 -11.56 16.43
CA GLU A 86 -0.36 -11.55 15.31
C GLU A 86 -1.43 -10.46 15.37
N SER A 87 -1.40 -9.56 16.35
CA SER A 87 -2.56 -8.73 16.61
C SER A 87 -2.27 -7.27 16.86
N ASN A 88 -2.23 -6.52 15.78
CA ASN A 88 -2.31 -5.07 15.88
C ASN A 88 -3.32 -4.51 14.86
N PHE A 89 -4.57 -5.03 14.93
CA PHE A 89 -5.66 -4.60 14.05
C PHE A 89 -6.05 -3.13 14.27
N SER A 90 -5.83 -2.59 15.48
CA SER A 90 -6.01 -1.18 15.73
C SER A 90 -5.03 -0.33 14.93
N SER A 91 -3.78 -0.77 14.76
CA SER A 91 -2.81 -0.05 13.94
C SER A 91 -3.18 -0.03 12.47
N GLU A 92 -3.74 -1.10 11.94
CA GLU A 92 -4.23 -1.14 10.55
C GLU A 92 -5.41 -0.20 10.33
N LEU A 93 -6.42 -0.26 11.23
CA LEU A 93 -7.63 0.56 11.15
C LEU A 93 -7.35 2.04 11.35
N TYR A 94 -6.40 2.39 12.24
CA TYR A 94 -6.05 3.78 12.54
C TYR A 94 -4.73 4.21 11.92
N ASN A 95 -4.25 3.50 10.89
CA ASN A 95 -3.06 3.89 10.15
C ASN A 95 -3.21 5.29 9.57
N VAL A 96 -2.13 6.04 9.65
CA VAL A 96 -2.09 7.44 9.16
C VAL A 96 -2.33 7.56 7.65
N LEU A 97 -2.12 6.48 6.89
CA LEU A 97 -2.39 6.44 5.45
C LEU A 97 -3.82 6.88 5.11
N TRP A 98 -4.80 6.42 5.89
CA TRP A 98 -6.21 6.72 5.64
C TRP A 98 -6.53 8.21 5.79
N ASP A 99 -5.89 8.87 6.75
CA ASP A 99 -6.05 10.30 6.97
C ASP A 99 -5.31 11.10 5.88
N ILE A 100 -4.11 10.65 5.47
CA ILE A 100 -3.27 11.28 4.46
C ILE A 100 -3.91 11.21 3.07
N LEU A 101 -4.54 10.09 2.71
CA LEU A 101 -5.27 9.94 1.44
C LEU A 101 -6.43 10.94 1.28
N LEU A 102 -6.87 11.57 2.35
CA LEU A 102 -7.90 12.61 2.34
C LEU A 102 -7.34 14.04 2.31
N LEU A 103 -6.01 14.20 2.38
CA LEU A 103 -5.39 15.51 2.33
C LEU A 103 -5.44 16.11 0.91
N GLU A 104 -5.75 17.38 0.85
CA GLU A 104 -5.62 18.20 -0.35
C GLU A 104 -4.40 19.11 -0.25
N LYS A 105 -4.10 19.55 0.98
CA LYS A 105 -2.99 20.45 1.27
C LYS A 105 -2.32 20.07 2.59
N ILE A 106 -1.03 20.26 2.63
CA ILE A 106 -0.23 20.07 3.83
C ILE A 106 0.44 21.37 4.24
N ASN A 107 0.48 21.61 5.54
CA ASN A 107 1.28 22.67 6.16
C ASN A 107 2.07 22.08 7.33
N HIS A 108 3.01 22.85 7.88
CA HIS A 108 3.87 22.42 8.97
C HIS A 108 3.10 21.86 10.18
N THR A 109 1.99 22.49 10.56
CA THR A 109 1.15 22.04 11.69
C THR A 109 0.51 20.68 11.43
N ARG A 110 0.02 20.45 10.20
CA ARG A 110 -0.52 19.15 9.80
C ARG A 110 0.58 18.09 9.71
N LEU A 111 1.73 18.44 9.14
CA LEU A 111 2.89 17.56 9.09
C LEU A 111 3.26 17.06 10.48
N LYS A 112 3.45 17.98 11.45
CA LYS A 112 3.75 17.64 12.85
C LYS A 112 2.71 16.71 13.44
N LYS A 113 1.42 16.97 13.20
CA LYS A 113 0.32 16.15 13.70
C LYS A 113 0.32 14.72 13.13
N PHE A 114 0.77 14.53 11.89
CA PHE A 114 0.93 13.20 11.30
C PHE A 114 2.17 12.49 11.83
N THR A 115 3.28 13.20 12.00
CA THR A 115 4.49 12.61 12.58
C THR A 115 4.31 12.17 14.03
N GLU A 116 3.50 12.89 14.81
CA GLU A 116 3.14 12.51 16.19
C GLU A 116 2.30 11.22 16.28
N LYS A 117 1.48 10.96 15.25
CA LYS A 117 0.65 9.73 15.16
C LYS A 117 1.38 8.56 14.51
N ALA A 118 2.43 8.85 13.77
CA ALA A 118 3.18 7.86 13.01
C ALA A 118 4.11 7.03 13.91
N GLY A 119 4.39 5.82 13.47
CA GLY A 119 5.46 5.02 14.09
C GLY A 119 6.83 5.68 13.95
N ASP A 120 7.75 5.35 14.87
CA ASP A 120 9.06 5.99 14.95
C ASP A 120 9.84 5.99 13.62
N SER A 121 9.82 4.89 12.89
CA SER A 121 10.50 4.77 11.60
C SER A 121 9.97 5.76 10.55
N LEU A 122 8.65 5.95 10.49
CA LEU A 122 8.04 6.91 9.59
C LEU A 122 8.37 8.34 10.03
N ARG A 123 8.24 8.63 11.33
CA ARG A 123 8.56 9.93 11.91
C ARG A 123 9.98 10.37 11.54
N VAL A 124 10.98 9.53 11.80
CA VAL A 124 12.39 9.83 11.51
C VAL A 124 12.62 10.12 10.01
N ASN A 125 11.98 9.36 9.12
CA ASN A 125 12.11 9.59 7.68
C ASN A 125 11.48 10.92 7.26
N ILE A 126 10.30 11.25 7.75
CA ILE A 126 9.62 12.51 7.43
C ILE A 126 10.36 13.73 8.01
N GLU A 127 10.86 13.65 9.24
CA GLU A 127 11.67 14.71 9.83
C GLU A 127 12.97 14.96 9.05
N ARG A 128 13.67 13.90 8.63
CA ARG A 128 14.88 14.01 7.78
C ARG A 128 14.59 14.64 6.42
N TRP A 129 13.49 14.24 5.79
CA TRP A 129 13.07 14.85 4.54
C TRP A 129 12.75 16.33 4.74
N TRP A 130 11.93 16.67 5.74
CA TRP A 130 11.52 18.03 6.01
C TRP A 130 12.70 18.94 6.31
N HIS A 131 13.64 18.47 7.15
CA HIS A 131 14.86 19.21 7.43
C HIS A 131 15.70 19.45 6.16
N ALA A 132 15.83 18.47 5.29
CA ALA A 132 16.57 18.59 4.03
C ALA A 132 15.88 19.54 3.05
N GLU A 133 14.55 19.54 3.01
CA GLU A 133 13.72 20.40 2.16
C GLU A 133 13.81 21.86 2.61
N VAL A 134 13.54 22.13 3.88
CA VAL A 134 13.52 23.50 4.44
C VAL A 134 14.90 24.16 4.38
N ASN A 135 15.96 23.42 4.72
CA ASN A 135 17.32 23.95 4.74
C ASN A 135 18.03 23.86 3.38
N GLN A 136 17.35 23.36 2.35
CA GLN A 136 17.90 23.19 1.00
C GLN A 136 19.26 22.47 0.98
N THR A 137 19.46 21.55 1.93
CA THR A 137 20.74 20.83 2.10
C THR A 137 21.03 19.85 0.98
N ARG A 138 20.03 19.56 0.10
CA ARG A 138 20.13 18.64 -1.04
C ARG A 138 19.34 19.13 -2.23
N GLN A 139 19.84 18.88 -3.44
CA GLN A 139 19.13 19.22 -4.68
C GLN A 139 17.84 18.44 -4.89
N ARG A 140 17.78 17.16 -4.45
CA ARG A 140 16.61 16.27 -4.60
C ARG A 140 16.38 15.47 -3.30
N PRO A 141 15.91 16.13 -2.25
CA PRO A 141 15.77 15.48 -0.93
C PRO A 141 14.80 14.30 -0.96
N TRP A 142 13.82 14.30 -1.87
CA TRP A 142 12.83 13.23 -1.99
C TRP A 142 13.39 11.89 -2.46
N VAL A 143 14.42 11.85 -3.30
CA VAL A 143 14.93 10.61 -3.95
C VAL A 143 15.37 9.56 -2.91
N ARG A 144 16.22 9.97 -1.97
CA ARG A 144 16.73 9.06 -0.94
C ARG A 144 15.63 8.62 0.03
N ILE A 145 14.80 9.56 0.43
CA ILE A 145 13.72 9.31 1.38
C ILE A 145 12.67 8.41 0.75
N SER A 146 12.27 8.64 -0.49
CA SER A 146 11.32 7.77 -1.20
C SER A 146 11.81 6.32 -1.25
N ARG A 147 13.09 6.11 -1.56
CA ARG A 147 13.66 4.76 -1.52
C ARG A 147 13.61 4.15 -0.11
N SER A 148 13.94 4.92 0.93
CA SER A 148 13.84 4.46 2.32
C SER A 148 12.41 4.07 2.69
N LEU A 149 11.42 4.87 2.31
CA LEU A 149 10.00 4.62 2.57
C LEU A 149 9.48 3.38 1.82
N VAL A 150 9.88 3.17 0.56
CA VAL A 150 9.57 1.91 -0.16
C VAL A 150 10.14 0.71 0.59
N HIS A 151 11.39 0.79 1.06
CA HIS A 151 12.02 -0.31 1.82
C HIS A 151 11.38 -0.58 3.19
N MET A 152 10.57 0.32 3.73
CA MET A 152 9.75 0.00 4.92
C MET A 152 8.77 -1.14 4.63
N GLY A 153 8.27 -1.26 3.39
CA GLY A 153 7.40 -2.35 2.97
C GLY A 153 6.08 -2.39 3.74
N SER A 154 5.57 -1.26 4.18
CA SER A 154 4.42 -1.14 5.08
C SER A 154 3.48 -0.02 4.68
N MET A 155 2.26 -0.03 5.23
CA MET A 155 1.31 1.07 5.07
C MET A 155 1.88 2.42 5.55
N ASP A 156 2.74 2.43 6.56
CA ASP A 156 3.42 3.64 7.03
C ASP A 156 4.40 4.20 5.99
N GLY A 157 5.17 3.32 5.32
CA GLY A 157 6.04 3.73 4.22
C GLY A 157 5.26 4.35 3.08
N LEU A 158 4.15 3.71 2.69
CA LEU A 158 3.23 4.24 1.67
C LEU A 158 2.60 5.57 2.11
N ALA A 159 2.21 5.70 3.37
CA ALA A 159 1.69 6.93 3.94
C ALA A 159 2.71 8.09 3.83
N GLY A 160 3.97 7.82 4.17
CA GLY A 160 5.04 8.80 4.03
C GLY A 160 5.25 9.28 2.60
N LEU A 161 5.20 8.35 1.63
CA LEU A 161 5.31 8.69 0.21
C LEU A 161 4.16 9.58 -0.26
N VAL A 162 2.91 9.24 0.09
CA VAL A 162 1.73 10.05 -0.27
C VAL A 162 1.81 11.43 0.39
N LEU A 163 2.28 11.51 1.64
CA LEU A 163 2.45 12.78 2.35
C LEU A 163 3.44 13.71 1.63
N ILE A 164 4.61 13.18 1.25
CA ILE A 164 5.63 13.92 0.50
C ILE A 164 5.11 14.30 -0.88
N TRP A 165 4.38 13.40 -1.54
CA TRP A 165 3.74 13.66 -2.82
C TRP A 165 2.75 14.82 -2.76
N VAL A 166 1.86 14.87 -1.74
CA VAL A 166 0.91 15.98 -1.52
C VAL A 166 1.64 17.31 -1.36
N TYR A 167 2.77 17.33 -0.65
CA TYR A 167 3.58 18.53 -0.50
C TYR A 167 4.11 19.01 -1.86
N TYR A 168 4.76 18.15 -2.64
CA TYR A 168 5.33 18.53 -3.93
C TYR A 168 4.26 18.84 -4.97
N TYR A 169 3.10 18.20 -4.88
CA TYR A 169 1.92 18.55 -5.68
C TYR A 169 1.45 19.97 -5.38
N GLN A 170 1.44 20.37 -4.12
CA GLN A 170 1.05 21.72 -3.69
C GLN A 170 2.05 22.80 -4.14
N VAL A 171 3.35 22.51 -4.16
CA VAL A 171 4.41 23.43 -4.60
C VAL A 171 4.76 23.29 -6.08
N GLU A 172 3.96 22.50 -6.81
CA GLU A 172 4.05 22.30 -8.26
C GLU A 172 5.44 21.82 -8.77
N ASN A 173 6.17 21.06 -7.93
CA ASN A 173 7.45 20.47 -8.34
C ASN A 173 7.22 19.19 -9.14
N TYR A 174 7.08 19.34 -10.46
CA TYR A 174 6.74 18.27 -11.38
C TYR A 174 7.70 17.05 -11.32
N PHE A 175 9.02 17.31 -11.25
CA PHE A 175 10.00 16.22 -11.18
C PHE A 175 9.84 15.39 -9.90
N ALA A 176 9.65 16.06 -8.77
CA ALA A 176 9.40 15.37 -7.50
C ALA A 176 8.09 14.59 -7.54
N ILE A 177 7.03 15.17 -8.11
CA ILE A 177 5.72 14.52 -8.26
C ILE A 177 5.86 13.19 -9.02
N CYS A 178 6.56 13.15 -10.15
CA CYS A 178 6.74 11.96 -10.97
C CYS A 178 7.63 10.91 -10.27
N ASP A 179 8.79 11.33 -9.73
CA ASP A 179 9.70 10.42 -9.01
C ASP A 179 9.02 9.75 -7.80
N ILE A 180 8.21 10.52 -7.06
CA ILE A 180 7.50 10.01 -5.88
C ILE A 180 6.32 9.14 -6.30
N ALA A 181 5.62 9.46 -7.39
CA ALA A 181 4.54 8.61 -7.92
C ALA A 181 5.07 7.22 -8.29
N GLU A 182 6.26 7.12 -8.88
CA GLU A 182 6.91 5.85 -9.14
C GLU A 182 7.22 5.08 -7.84
N ALA A 183 7.71 5.78 -6.81
CA ALA A 183 7.93 5.17 -5.50
C ALA A 183 6.61 4.73 -4.82
N ILE A 184 5.52 5.50 -4.99
CA ILE A 184 4.18 5.12 -4.53
C ILE A 184 3.74 3.83 -5.22
N TYR A 185 3.89 3.73 -6.55
CA TYR A 185 3.53 2.52 -7.29
C TYR A 185 4.28 1.29 -6.76
N ARG A 186 5.59 1.38 -6.59
CA ARG A 186 6.41 0.30 -6.02
C ARG A 186 5.96 -0.07 -4.60
N SER A 187 5.64 0.91 -3.77
CA SER A 187 5.13 0.67 -2.42
C SER A 187 3.73 0.05 -2.44
N MET A 188 2.87 0.44 -3.41
CA MET A 188 1.57 -0.18 -3.63
C MET A 188 1.70 -1.66 -3.99
N LEU A 189 2.70 -2.07 -4.77
CA LEU A 189 2.94 -3.47 -5.08
C LEU A 189 3.28 -4.27 -3.81
N VAL A 190 4.05 -3.71 -2.90
CA VAL A 190 4.39 -4.38 -1.63
C VAL A 190 3.18 -4.48 -0.70
N VAL A 191 2.51 -3.37 -0.47
CA VAL A 191 1.34 -3.28 0.43
C VAL A 191 0.13 -3.98 -0.19
N GLY A 192 0.00 -3.93 -1.51
CA GLY A 192 -1.08 -4.53 -2.30
C GLY A 192 -1.24 -6.03 -2.08
N ILE A 193 -0.16 -6.76 -1.76
CA ILE A 193 -0.22 -8.18 -1.40
C ILE A 193 -1.17 -8.39 -0.21
N SER A 194 -1.09 -7.54 0.82
CA SER A 194 -1.98 -7.62 1.98
C SER A 194 -3.43 -7.29 1.63
N PHE A 195 -3.66 -6.39 0.68
CA PHE A 195 -5.00 -6.09 0.18
C PHE A 195 -5.55 -7.25 -0.67
N ARG A 196 -4.71 -7.85 -1.48
CA ARG A 196 -5.06 -9.00 -2.32
C ARG A 196 -5.45 -10.23 -1.49
N THR A 197 -4.69 -10.56 -0.46
CA THR A 197 -5.04 -11.66 0.45
C THR A 197 -6.40 -11.46 1.12
N ARG A 198 -6.86 -10.20 1.21
CA ARG A 198 -8.18 -9.81 1.77
C ARG A 198 -9.24 -9.59 0.69
N GLY A 199 -8.92 -9.79 -0.62
CA GLY A 199 -9.82 -9.57 -1.74
C GLY A 199 -10.21 -8.11 -1.95
N LEU A 200 -9.31 -7.18 -1.66
CA LEU A 200 -9.53 -5.72 -1.69
C LEU A 200 -8.50 -4.98 -2.57
N ASP A 201 -7.72 -5.71 -3.35
CA ASP A 201 -6.66 -5.15 -4.19
C ASP A 201 -7.18 -4.24 -5.30
N LYS A 202 -8.36 -4.55 -5.85
CA LYS A 202 -8.98 -3.69 -6.87
C LYS A 202 -9.40 -2.35 -6.29
N GLU A 203 -10.11 -2.33 -5.17
CA GLU A 203 -10.54 -1.10 -4.52
C GLU A 203 -9.34 -0.28 -4.02
N PHE A 204 -8.29 -0.94 -3.56
CA PHE A 204 -7.04 -0.31 -3.20
C PHE A 204 -6.38 0.36 -4.41
N PHE A 205 -6.27 -0.35 -5.54
CA PHE A 205 -5.75 0.18 -6.79
C PHE A 205 -6.57 1.38 -7.27
N ASP A 206 -7.89 1.23 -7.38
CA ASP A 206 -8.80 2.28 -7.86
C ASP A 206 -8.70 3.55 -7.01
N LEU A 207 -8.52 3.40 -5.68
CA LEU A 207 -8.33 4.52 -4.77
C LEU A 207 -7.06 5.30 -5.09
N PHE A 208 -5.92 4.62 -5.35
CA PHE A 208 -4.67 5.29 -5.69
C PHE A 208 -4.67 5.89 -7.08
N ILE A 209 -5.27 5.22 -8.07
CA ILE A 209 -5.51 5.82 -9.40
C ILE A 209 -6.21 7.17 -9.24
N MET A 210 -7.24 7.20 -8.44
CA MET A 210 -8.09 8.37 -8.23
C MET A 210 -7.39 9.50 -7.44
N ARG A 211 -6.59 9.13 -6.41
CA ARG A 211 -6.04 10.08 -5.45
C ARG A 211 -4.62 10.55 -5.77
N VAL A 212 -3.93 9.83 -6.62
CA VAL A 212 -2.53 10.13 -6.96
C VAL A 212 -2.38 10.24 -8.48
N PHE A 213 -2.54 9.15 -9.21
CA PHE A 213 -2.10 9.07 -10.59
C PHE A 213 -2.93 9.92 -11.55
N ASN A 214 -4.25 10.02 -11.37
CA ASN A 214 -5.12 10.87 -12.19
C ASN A 214 -4.96 12.36 -11.89
N LEU A 215 -4.30 12.74 -10.81
CA LEU A 215 -4.04 14.13 -10.47
C LEU A 215 -2.75 14.66 -11.11
N ILE A 216 -1.90 13.77 -11.62
CA ILE A 216 -0.65 14.14 -12.24
C ILE A 216 -0.91 14.60 -13.68
N ALA A 217 -0.53 15.85 -13.98
CA ALA A 217 -0.48 16.33 -15.35
C ALA A 217 0.76 15.71 -16.02
N TRP A 218 0.59 14.58 -16.67
CA TRP A 218 1.68 13.84 -17.34
C TRP A 218 2.16 14.56 -18.62
N ARG A 219 2.32 15.84 -18.61
CA ARG A 219 2.75 16.75 -19.71
C ARG A 219 2.89 16.01 -21.05
N ASP A 220 4.13 15.71 -21.50
CA ASP A 220 4.41 14.98 -22.74
C ASP A 220 4.40 13.45 -22.56
N SER A 221 3.65 12.94 -21.61
CA SER A 221 3.58 11.52 -21.25
C SER A 221 2.18 11.12 -20.84
N MET A 222 1.86 9.84 -20.98
CA MET A 222 0.68 9.24 -20.35
C MET A 222 1.07 8.05 -19.49
N CYS A 223 0.35 7.86 -18.41
CA CYS A 223 0.50 6.70 -17.55
C CYS A 223 -0.52 5.64 -17.96
N LEU A 224 -0.05 4.48 -18.44
CA LEU A 224 -0.89 3.35 -18.85
C LEU A 224 -1.06 2.34 -17.71
N LEU A 225 -1.20 2.82 -16.49
CA LEU A 225 -1.39 1.98 -15.34
C LEU A 225 -2.86 1.51 -15.28
N ASP A 226 -3.08 0.22 -15.53
CA ASP A 226 -4.36 -0.44 -15.37
C ASP A 226 -4.33 -1.51 -14.28
N TYR A 227 -5.52 -1.98 -13.90
CA TYR A 227 -5.65 -2.97 -12.84
C TYR A 227 -5.06 -4.33 -13.22
N ASN A 228 -5.17 -4.76 -14.48
CA ASN A 228 -4.65 -6.06 -14.90
C ASN A 228 -3.12 -6.10 -14.80
N LEU A 229 -2.47 -5.00 -15.19
CA LEU A 229 -1.02 -4.84 -15.03
C LEU A 229 -0.61 -4.86 -13.56
N PHE A 230 -1.32 -4.13 -12.71
CA PHE A 230 -1.10 -4.12 -11.27
C PHE A 230 -1.28 -5.52 -10.67
N TYR A 231 -2.38 -6.19 -11.00
CA TYR A 231 -2.71 -7.54 -10.55
C TYR A 231 -1.62 -8.54 -10.95
N THR A 232 -1.21 -8.54 -12.23
CA THR A 232 -0.14 -9.43 -12.74
C THR A 232 1.20 -9.15 -12.02
N SER A 233 1.49 -7.89 -11.73
CA SER A 233 2.69 -7.52 -10.97
C SER A 233 2.67 -8.08 -9.55
N LEU A 234 1.50 -8.07 -8.89
CA LEU A 234 1.31 -8.70 -7.57
C LEU A 234 1.52 -10.23 -7.66
N ASP A 235 1.01 -10.90 -8.70
CA ASP A 235 1.22 -12.33 -8.92
C ASP A 235 2.71 -12.68 -8.98
N ILE A 236 3.47 -11.94 -9.78
CA ILE A 236 4.91 -12.17 -9.95
C ILE A 236 5.65 -11.96 -8.62
N ILE A 237 5.32 -10.90 -7.88
CA ILE A 237 5.96 -10.62 -6.59
C ILE A 237 5.63 -11.71 -5.57
N GLU A 238 4.37 -12.12 -5.48
CA GLU A 238 3.92 -13.15 -4.54
C GLU A 238 4.57 -14.51 -4.82
N TYR A 239 4.65 -14.89 -6.09
CA TYR A 239 5.38 -16.07 -6.51
C TYR A 239 6.87 -16.01 -6.13
N SER A 240 7.51 -14.90 -6.42
CA SER A 240 8.92 -14.69 -6.08
C SER A 240 9.17 -14.81 -4.57
N MET A 241 8.23 -14.31 -3.75
CA MET A 241 8.29 -14.48 -2.29
C MET A 241 8.15 -15.93 -1.87
N LYS A 242 7.23 -16.68 -2.49
CA LYS A 242 7.05 -18.12 -2.20
C LYS A 242 8.30 -18.92 -2.57
N LYS A 243 8.87 -18.65 -3.74
CA LYS A 243 10.12 -19.28 -4.17
C LYS A 243 11.26 -19.01 -3.20
N MET A 244 11.47 -17.77 -2.79
CA MET A 244 12.51 -17.42 -1.81
C MET A 244 12.32 -18.14 -0.47
N LYS A 245 11.07 -18.28 0.02
CA LYS A 245 10.78 -19.00 1.27
C LYS A 245 11.09 -20.49 1.15
N ASN A 246 10.77 -21.10 0.01
CA ASN A 246 11.04 -22.53 -0.23
C ASN A 246 12.54 -22.82 -0.35
N GLU A 247 13.29 -21.94 -0.99
CA GLU A 247 14.75 -22.04 -1.09
C GLU A 247 15.44 -21.85 0.27
N GLU A 248 14.91 -21.00 1.15
CA GLU A 248 15.42 -20.86 2.52
C GLU A 248 15.19 -22.12 3.38
N SER A 249 14.04 -22.75 3.24
CA SER A 249 13.73 -23.98 4.02
C SER A 249 14.55 -25.18 3.61
N ALA A 250 15.05 -25.23 2.35
CA ALA A 250 15.82 -26.36 1.85
C ALA A 250 17.33 -26.27 2.13
N ASP A 251 17.92 -25.08 2.09
CA ASP A 251 19.38 -24.90 2.13
C ASP A 251 19.89 -23.97 3.24
N ALA A 252 19.04 -23.27 3.96
CA ALA A 252 19.45 -22.21 4.87
C ALA A 252 20.26 -22.68 6.08
N TYR A 253 20.27 -23.95 6.37
CA TYR A 253 20.99 -24.51 7.52
C TYR A 253 22.44 -24.94 7.21
N LEU A 254 22.85 -25.01 5.95
CA LEU A 254 24.13 -25.67 5.65
C LEU A 254 25.25 -24.80 5.07
N LEU A 255 25.03 -23.68 4.39
CA LEU A 255 26.16 -22.94 3.76
C LEU A 255 25.80 -21.49 3.38
N ASN A 256 26.24 -20.50 4.10
CA ASN A 256 26.87 -19.28 3.59
C ASN A 256 26.65 -17.99 4.40
N LYS A 257 27.72 -17.52 5.07
CA LYS A 257 27.83 -16.18 5.70
C LYS A 257 27.71 -15.00 4.72
N ASN A 258 27.58 -15.25 3.40
CA ASN A 258 27.58 -14.21 2.36
C ASN A 258 26.23 -14.03 1.64
N ARG A 259 25.14 -14.67 2.07
CA ARG A 259 23.85 -14.52 1.41
C ARG A 259 23.22 -13.15 1.72
N ILE A 260 22.86 -12.47 0.67
CA ILE A 260 22.05 -11.23 0.71
C ILE A 260 20.74 -11.58 1.41
N SER A 261 20.36 -10.77 2.40
CA SER A 261 19.11 -11.00 3.17
C SER A 261 17.91 -11.13 2.23
N PRO A 262 16.97 -12.10 2.46
CA PRO A 262 15.77 -12.31 1.64
C PRO A 262 14.97 -11.01 1.39
N ARG A 263 14.96 -10.14 2.38
CA ARG A 263 14.38 -8.82 2.26
C ARG A 263 15.04 -7.97 1.16
N ARG A 264 16.34 -8.04 1.01
CA ARG A 264 17.07 -7.29 -0.02
C ARG A 264 16.78 -7.84 -1.42
N GLU A 265 16.70 -9.17 -1.58
CA GLU A 265 16.31 -9.80 -2.85
C GLU A 265 14.87 -9.43 -3.22
N PHE A 266 13.94 -9.50 -2.29
CA PHE A 266 12.58 -9.07 -2.49
C PHE A 266 12.49 -7.63 -3.04
N PHE A 267 13.19 -6.68 -2.40
CA PHE A 267 13.18 -5.30 -2.89
C PHE A 267 13.90 -5.12 -4.23
N LYS A 268 14.89 -5.97 -4.58
CA LYS A 268 15.45 -5.96 -5.94
C LYS A 268 14.39 -6.29 -7.00
N ILE A 269 13.50 -7.23 -6.71
CA ILE A 269 12.38 -7.56 -7.60
C ILE A 269 11.41 -6.38 -7.68
N VAL A 270 10.97 -5.84 -6.55
CA VAL A 270 10.06 -4.69 -6.52
C VAL A 270 10.61 -3.49 -7.29
N PHE A 271 11.92 -3.20 -7.18
CA PHE A 271 12.55 -2.10 -7.91
C PHE A 271 12.74 -2.34 -9.42
N GLN A 272 12.41 -3.54 -9.92
CA GLN A 272 12.36 -3.79 -11.37
C GLN A 272 11.04 -3.32 -11.99
N PHE A 273 9.99 -3.12 -11.18
CA PHE A 273 8.70 -2.62 -11.64
C PHE A 273 8.73 -1.09 -11.70
N ASP A 274 8.83 -0.58 -12.90
CA ASP A 274 8.74 0.86 -13.18
C ASP A 274 7.28 1.24 -13.47
N LEU A 275 6.91 2.48 -13.19
CA LEU A 275 5.60 3.00 -13.56
C LEU A 275 5.51 3.06 -15.10
N PRO A 276 4.42 2.54 -15.72
CA PRO A 276 4.27 2.49 -17.17
C PRO A 276 3.94 3.88 -17.74
N ILE A 277 4.96 4.73 -17.82
CA ILE A 277 4.87 6.09 -18.35
C ILE A 277 5.41 6.08 -19.78
N PHE A 278 4.57 6.49 -20.72
CA PHE A 278 4.92 6.58 -22.13
C PHE A 278 4.81 8.02 -22.62
N PRO A 279 5.70 8.49 -23.50
CA PRO A 279 5.56 9.81 -24.09
C PRO A 279 4.31 9.89 -24.95
N VAL A 280 3.60 11.01 -24.84
CA VAL A 280 2.48 11.37 -25.74
C VAL A 280 2.99 12.48 -26.63
N TRP A 281 2.79 12.32 -27.91
CA TRP A 281 3.11 13.38 -28.89
C TRP A 281 1.92 14.33 -29.00
N GLY A 282 2.21 15.65 -29.02
CA GLY A 282 1.19 16.67 -29.27
C GLY A 282 0.55 16.54 -30.67
N GLU A 283 -0.18 17.54 -31.13
CA GLU A 283 -1.05 17.50 -32.32
C GLU A 283 -0.35 17.20 -33.67
N GLY A 284 0.92 16.87 -33.69
CA GLY A 284 1.67 16.52 -34.90
C GLY A 284 2.23 15.08 -34.88
N PRO A 285 2.58 14.54 -36.08
CA PRO A 285 3.25 13.25 -36.12
C PRO A 285 4.59 13.34 -35.38
N PRO A 286 4.94 12.29 -34.58
CA PRO A 286 6.17 12.30 -33.82
C PRO A 286 7.39 12.40 -34.75
N THR A 287 8.39 13.15 -34.35
CA THR A 287 9.67 13.14 -35.04
C THR A 287 10.30 11.74 -34.99
N LYS A 288 11.16 11.42 -35.96
CA LYS A 288 11.85 10.13 -35.99
C LYS A 288 12.57 9.80 -34.68
N LEU A 289 13.19 10.77 -34.03
CA LEU A 289 13.86 10.62 -32.75
C LEU A 289 12.89 10.35 -31.59
N GLN A 290 11.75 11.05 -31.56
CA GLN A 290 10.69 10.80 -30.57
C GLN A 290 10.12 9.39 -30.73
N TRP A 291 9.90 8.97 -31.97
CA TRP A 291 9.41 7.61 -32.27
C TRP A 291 10.40 6.53 -31.81
N ILE A 292 11.69 6.69 -32.11
CA ILE A 292 12.73 5.76 -31.68
C ILE A 292 12.79 5.69 -30.15
N GLY A 293 12.82 6.82 -29.45
CA GLY A 293 12.84 6.85 -28.00
C GLY A 293 11.61 6.24 -27.35
N TYR A 294 10.44 6.38 -27.99
CA TYR A 294 9.20 5.70 -27.52
C TYR A 294 9.29 4.19 -27.71
N VAL A 295 9.68 3.74 -28.91
CA VAL A 295 9.78 2.30 -29.20
C VAL A 295 10.80 1.65 -28.27
N GLU A 296 11.95 2.29 -28.01
CA GLU A 296 12.94 1.78 -27.06
C GLU A 296 12.39 1.72 -25.63
N LYS A 297 11.74 2.78 -25.13
CA LYS A 297 11.14 2.80 -23.80
C LYS A 297 10.05 1.73 -23.67
N LYS A 298 9.15 1.66 -24.64
CA LYS A 298 8.08 0.67 -24.68
C LYS A 298 8.64 -0.74 -24.76
N TYR A 299 9.62 -0.96 -25.64
CA TYR A 299 10.29 -2.25 -25.80
C TYR A 299 11.03 -2.67 -24.52
N ASN A 300 11.81 -1.78 -23.92
CA ASN A 300 12.52 -2.06 -22.68
C ASN A 300 11.57 -2.34 -21.52
N TRP A 301 10.47 -1.61 -21.42
CA TRP A 301 9.45 -1.85 -20.41
C TRP A 301 8.78 -3.21 -20.62
N PHE A 302 8.31 -3.51 -21.83
CA PHE A 302 7.74 -4.82 -22.17
C PHE A 302 8.74 -5.96 -22.02
N LYS A 303 9.97 -5.76 -22.43
CA LYS A 303 11.04 -6.77 -22.27
C LYS A 303 11.28 -7.10 -20.80
N LYS A 304 11.40 -6.08 -19.94
CA LYS A 304 11.52 -6.30 -18.49
C LYS A 304 10.31 -7.07 -17.94
N PHE A 305 9.11 -6.64 -18.29
CA PHE A 305 7.86 -7.26 -17.84
C PHE A 305 7.74 -8.71 -18.32
N ILE A 306 8.02 -8.96 -19.60
CA ILE A 306 8.01 -10.31 -20.20
C ILE A 306 9.08 -11.18 -19.54
N THR A 307 10.31 -10.69 -19.37
CA THR A 307 11.38 -11.47 -18.72
C THR A 307 11.00 -11.87 -17.29
N ILE A 308 10.41 -10.95 -16.53
CA ILE A 308 9.94 -11.25 -15.17
C ILE A 308 8.78 -12.26 -15.23
N ARG A 309 7.83 -12.07 -16.15
CA ARG A 309 6.69 -12.98 -16.33
C ARG A 309 7.11 -14.37 -16.81
N GLU A 310 8.05 -14.45 -17.74
CA GLU A 310 8.57 -15.74 -18.24
C GLU A 310 9.33 -16.49 -17.15
N ALA A 311 10.18 -15.80 -16.37
CA ALA A 311 10.83 -16.39 -15.21
C ALA A 311 9.78 -16.91 -14.19
N TYR A 312 8.65 -16.22 -14.07
CA TYR A 312 7.51 -16.65 -13.27
C TYR A 312 6.86 -17.93 -13.85
N LEU A 313 6.59 -17.98 -15.16
CA LEU A 313 5.90 -19.11 -15.81
C LEU A 313 6.80 -20.37 -15.93
N ILE A 314 8.09 -20.21 -16.11
CA ILE A 314 9.06 -21.33 -16.19
C ILE A 314 9.33 -21.93 -14.80
N GLY A 315 9.14 -21.15 -13.75
CA GLY A 315 9.34 -21.59 -12.37
C GLY A 315 8.08 -22.07 -11.64
N ALA A 316 6.92 -22.00 -12.29
CA ALA A 316 5.62 -22.48 -11.77
C ALA A 316 5.32 -23.87 -12.33
#